data_2fe68b5f1f6a3a7fa13a307063911dd6
#
_entry.id   2fe68b5f1f6a3a7fa13a307063911dd6
#
_cell.length_a   1.000
_cell.length_b   1.000
_cell.length_c   1.000
_cell.angle_alpha   90.00
_cell.angle_beta   90.00
_cell.angle_gamma   90.00
#
_symmetry.space_group_name_H-M   'P 1'
#
loop_
_entity.id
_entity.type
_entity.pdbx_description
1 polymer ?
#
loop_
_entity_poly.entity_id
_entity_poly.type
_entity_poly.pdbx_seq_one_letter_code
_entity_poly.pdbx_strand_id
1 'polypeptide(L)'
;HLLDTRRRRAAFADLDGDGDLDMLTTNKIDPEDNATSRMFYFENTGTKTHPVFHQRSHIPLFENYHYAPTLGDLDGDGDLDMLVGTWNKGIGFFRNQGTRSKPNFVLDENGWITLTRGSNSAPTLQDIDHDGDLDLFVGESSGELNFYRNVGTTKNPSFELVSDRFADIDVGRRSFPTFADINADGKYELFIGSETGKILMYREENSKEEVSFKHDPAFSLSLNNYATPSLVDINADGKLDVISGSISGGLIFYYGR
;
A
#
# COMPACT_ATOMS: atom_id res chain seq x y z
N HIS A 1 23.42 -7.25 -1.67
CA HIS A 1 22.88 -7.92 -0.47
C HIS A 1 21.78 -7.05 0.10
N LEU A 2 20.53 -7.32 -0.27
CA LEU A 2 19.34 -6.78 0.39
C LEU A 2 19.26 -7.43 1.77
N LEU A 3 19.43 -6.62 2.79
CA LEU A 3 19.58 -7.02 4.19
C LEU A 3 18.46 -7.95 4.66
N ASP A 4 18.84 -8.93 5.47
CA ASP A 4 18.03 -9.92 6.15
C ASP A 4 16.99 -9.26 7.06
N THR A 5 15.81 -8.98 6.54
CA THR A 5 14.72 -8.43 7.33
C THR A 5 13.41 -9.09 6.93
N ARG A 6 12.90 -9.89 7.82
CA ARG A 6 11.66 -10.66 7.65
C ARG A 6 10.47 -9.71 7.49
N ARG A 7 9.67 -9.92 6.43
CA ARG A 7 8.47 -9.17 6.04
C ARG A 7 8.78 -7.76 5.54
N ARG A 8 8.78 -7.60 4.24
CA ARG A 8 8.87 -6.29 3.59
C ARG A 8 7.58 -6.00 2.87
N ARG A 9 7.00 -4.84 3.13
CA ARG A 9 5.99 -4.24 2.29
C ARG A 9 6.68 -3.21 1.42
N ALA A 10 6.31 -3.15 0.15
CA ALA A 10 6.82 -2.16 -0.77
C ALA A 10 5.70 -1.25 -1.25
N ALA A 11 6.02 0.03 -1.44
CA ALA A 11 5.22 0.99 -2.20
C ALA A 11 6.11 1.57 -3.30
N PHE A 12 5.53 1.84 -4.44
CA PHE A 12 6.23 2.33 -5.62
C PHE A 12 5.62 3.64 -6.09
N ALA A 13 6.47 4.61 -6.38
CA ALA A 13 6.11 5.90 -6.96
C ALA A 13 7.36 6.58 -7.52
N ASP A 14 7.15 7.53 -8.44
CA ASP A 14 8.19 8.46 -8.91
C ASP A 14 8.41 9.52 -7.81
N LEU A 15 9.43 9.31 -6.97
CA LEU A 15 9.70 10.15 -5.79
C LEU A 15 10.78 11.20 -6.04
N ASP A 16 11.52 11.12 -7.13
CA ASP A 16 12.53 12.12 -7.49
C ASP A 16 12.17 12.91 -8.75
N GLY A 17 11.04 12.58 -9.39
CA GLY A 17 10.49 13.32 -10.52
C GLY A 17 11.18 13.06 -11.86
N ASP A 18 11.95 11.99 -11.97
CA ASP A 18 12.64 11.61 -13.21
C ASP A 18 11.75 10.77 -14.14
N GLY A 19 10.60 10.34 -13.62
CA GLY A 19 9.52 9.66 -14.33
C GLY A 19 9.66 8.16 -14.35
N ASP A 20 10.60 7.56 -13.62
CA ASP A 20 10.59 6.13 -13.35
C ASP A 20 10.12 5.84 -11.88
N LEU A 21 9.93 4.58 -11.55
CA LEU A 21 9.38 4.22 -10.25
C LEU A 21 10.48 3.89 -9.25
N ASP A 22 10.46 4.61 -8.15
CA ASP A 22 11.24 4.35 -6.95
C ASP A 22 10.50 3.38 -6.01
N MET A 23 11.17 2.97 -4.95
CA MET A 23 10.63 2.00 -4.01
C MET A 23 10.83 2.45 -2.56
N LEU A 24 9.73 2.50 -1.81
CA LEU A 24 9.75 2.47 -0.34
C LEU A 24 9.58 1.04 0.14
N THR A 25 10.40 0.59 1.08
CA THR A 25 10.24 -0.74 1.68
C THR A 25 10.50 -0.69 3.18
N THR A 26 9.85 -1.58 3.92
CA THR A 26 9.89 -1.60 5.38
C THR A 26 10.41 -2.94 5.91
N ASN A 27 11.05 -2.92 7.07
CA ASN A 27 11.35 -4.12 7.81
C ASN A 27 10.34 -4.30 8.97
N LYS A 28 10.32 -5.47 9.56
CA LYS A 28 9.47 -5.75 10.73
C LYS A 28 10.06 -5.16 12.01
N ILE A 29 11.34 -5.38 12.21
CA ILE A 29 12.13 -4.97 13.37
C ILE A 29 13.52 -4.67 12.84
N ASP A 30 14.15 -3.62 13.33
CA ASP A 30 15.53 -3.33 13.01
C ASP A 30 16.46 -4.36 13.67
N PRO A 31 17.28 -5.06 12.91
CA PRO A 31 18.21 -6.04 13.47
C PRO A 31 19.35 -5.41 14.30
N GLU A 32 19.64 -4.12 14.14
CA GLU A 32 20.72 -3.45 14.86
C GLU A 32 20.31 -3.04 16.27
N ASP A 33 19.10 -2.52 16.45
CA ASP A 33 18.58 -2.08 17.75
C ASP A 33 17.49 -2.99 18.34
N ASN A 34 16.93 -3.88 17.51
CA ASN A 34 15.87 -4.83 17.87
C ASN A 34 14.61 -4.16 18.48
N ALA A 35 14.45 -2.86 18.24
CA ALA A 35 13.47 -2.02 18.93
C ALA A 35 12.31 -1.59 18.03
N THR A 36 12.58 -1.09 16.82
CA THR A 36 11.55 -0.51 15.94
C THR A 36 11.70 -0.97 14.50
N SER A 37 10.67 -0.77 13.70
CA SER A 37 10.76 -0.93 12.24
C SER A 37 11.43 0.29 11.61
N ARG A 38 12.00 0.11 10.43
CA ARG A 38 12.52 1.21 9.60
C ARG A 38 11.87 1.19 8.22
N MET A 39 11.79 2.35 7.60
CA MET A 39 11.41 2.52 6.20
C MET A 39 12.63 2.97 5.41
N PHE A 40 12.88 2.27 4.31
CA PHE A 40 14.02 2.52 3.44
C PHE A 40 13.56 3.07 2.10
N TYR A 41 14.25 4.08 1.62
CA TYR A 41 14.10 4.60 0.28
C TYR A 41 15.16 4.00 -0.66
N PHE A 42 14.67 3.47 -1.76
CA PHE A 42 15.49 2.96 -2.86
C PHE A 42 15.14 3.74 -4.13
N GLU A 43 16.09 4.53 -4.59
CA GLU A 43 16.00 5.24 -5.87
C GLU A 43 16.27 4.26 -7.01
N ASN A 44 15.47 4.34 -8.05
CA ASN A 44 15.74 3.67 -9.31
C ASN A 44 16.77 4.51 -10.10
N THR A 45 17.98 4.05 -10.20
CA THR A 45 19.06 4.72 -10.96
C THR A 45 19.26 4.07 -12.33
N GLY A 46 18.37 3.20 -12.71
CA GLY A 46 18.36 2.53 -14.00
C GLY A 46 17.56 3.30 -15.05
N THR A 47 16.54 2.68 -15.57
CA THR A 47 15.56 3.29 -16.49
C THR A 47 14.19 2.69 -16.23
N LYS A 48 13.13 3.31 -16.74
CA LYS A 48 11.75 2.77 -16.66
C LYS A 48 11.64 1.30 -17.08
N THR A 49 12.41 0.87 -18.09
CA THR A 49 12.34 -0.48 -18.63
C THR A 49 13.36 -1.45 -18.04
N HIS A 50 14.37 -0.93 -17.33
CA HIS A 50 15.44 -1.72 -16.70
C HIS A 50 15.74 -1.09 -15.33
N PRO A 51 14.88 -1.27 -14.34
CA PRO A 51 15.04 -0.64 -13.03
C PRO A 51 16.24 -1.23 -12.27
N VAL A 52 17.01 -0.35 -11.64
CA VAL A 52 18.15 -0.69 -10.79
C VAL A 52 18.04 0.09 -9.49
N PHE A 53 17.64 -0.56 -8.42
CA PHE A 53 17.36 0.08 -7.15
C PHE A 53 18.60 0.22 -6.27
N HIS A 54 18.92 1.45 -5.90
CA HIS A 54 19.98 1.80 -4.96
C HIS A 54 19.42 2.40 -3.68
N GLN A 55 19.73 1.79 -2.55
CA GLN A 55 19.34 2.35 -1.25
C GLN A 55 20.02 3.71 -1.06
N ARG A 56 19.23 4.75 -0.76
CA ARG A 56 19.70 6.11 -0.51
C ARG A 56 19.69 6.44 0.97
N SER A 57 18.52 6.45 1.56
CA SER A 57 18.32 6.83 2.95
C SER A 57 17.27 5.96 3.61
N HIS A 58 17.04 6.14 4.89
CA HIS A 58 15.82 5.73 5.56
C HIS A 58 14.95 6.97 5.81
N ILE A 59 13.64 6.79 5.72
CA ILE A 59 12.68 7.83 6.05
C ILE A 59 12.46 7.77 7.57
N PRO A 60 12.74 8.86 8.31
CA PRO A 60 12.49 8.90 9.73
C PRO A 60 10.99 8.84 10.01
N LEU A 61 10.59 7.89 10.83
CA LEU A 61 9.22 7.71 11.28
C LEU A 61 9.18 7.79 12.81
N PHE A 62 7.96 7.83 13.37
CA PHE A 62 7.76 7.65 14.80
C PHE A 62 8.12 6.21 15.23
N GLU A 63 8.41 5.99 16.50
CA GLU A 63 8.75 4.67 17.02
C GLU A 63 7.52 3.73 17.01
N ASN A 64 7.54 2.73 16.15
CA ASN A 64 6.51 1.70 16.07
C ASN A 64 7.02 0.47 15.29
N TYR A 65 6.12 -0.51 15.09
CA TYR A 65 6.40 -1.76 14.39
C TYR A 65 5.49 -1.95 13.19
N HIS A 66 5.92 -2.79 12.26
CA HIS A 66 5.13 -3.25 11.12
C HIS A 66 4.61 -2.13 10.23
N TYR A 67 5.46 -1.19 9.89
CA TYR A 67 5.09 -0.11 8.98
C TYR A 67 4.56 -0.64 7.65
N ALA A 68 3.47 -0.04 7.21
CA ALA A 68 2.82 -0.33 5.94
C ALA A 68 2.53 0.99 5.22
N PRO A 69 3.42 1.45 4.33
CA PRO A 69 3.21 2.69 3.60
C PRO A 69 2.21 2.53 2.46
N THR A 70 1.46 3.60 2.20
CA THR A 70 0.79 3.88 0.93
C THR A 70 0.98 5.35 0.60
N LEU A 71 1.02 5.67 -0.69
CA LEU A 71 1.28 7.00 -1.22
C LEU A 71 0.05 7.50 -2.00
N GLY A 72 -0.24 8.78 -1.90
CA GLY A 72 -1.29 9.46 -2.65
C GLY A 72 -1.23 10.96 -2.44
N ASP A 73 -1.66 11.73 -3.41
CA ASP A 73 -1.84 13.18 -3.25
C ASP A 73 -3.11 13.40 -2.41
N LEU A 74 -2.93 13.72 -1.14
CA LEU A 74 -4.03 13.86 -0.16
C LEU A 74 -4.37 15.30 0.16
N ASP A 75 -3.61 16.27 -0.36
CA ASP A 75 -3.92 17.69 -0.19
C ASP A 75 -4.05 18.46 -1.50
N GLY A 76 -3.98 17.77 -2.63
CA GLY A 76 -4.26 18.29 -3.96
C GLY A 76 -3.24 19.30 -4.45
N ASP A 77 -1.99 19.24 -3.97
CA ASP A 77 -0.91 20.12 -4.39
C ASP A 77 -0.07 19.52 -5.54
N GLY A 78 -0.31 18.26 -5.88
CA GLY A 78 0.30 17.54 -7.01
C GLY A 78 1.57 16.78 -6.64
N ASP A 79 1.94 16.73 -5.38
CA ASP A 79 2.96 15.80 -4.88
C ASP A 79 2.35 14.69 -4.00
N LEU A 80 3.13 13.67 -3.69
CA LEU A 80 2.60 12.52 -2.98
C LEU A 80 2.82 12.65 -1.49
N ASP A 81 1.75 12.55 -0.73
CA ASP A 81 1.73 12.31 0.71
C ASP A 81 1.84 10.82 1.05
N MET A 82 1.97 10.51 2.32
CA MET A 82 2.13 9.13 2.76
C MET A 82 1.25 8.82 3.98
N LEU A 83 0.47 7.75 3.89
CA LEU A 83 -0.12 7.10 5.06
C LEU A 83 0.73 5.91 5.50
N VAL A 84 0.93 5.77 6.80
CA VAL A 84 1.73 4.68 7.37
C VAL A 84 0.91 3.92 8.40
N GLY A 85 0.51 2.72 8.03
CA GLY A 85 -0.09 1.76 8.96
C GLY A 85 0.94 1.18 9.93
N THR A 86 0.48 0.74 11.11
CA THR A 86 1.35 0.30 12.20
C THR A 86 0.85 -0.99 12.87
N TRP A 87 1.65 -1.53 13.79
CA TRP A 87 1.27 -2.69 14.63
C TRP A 87 0.00 -2.47 15.43
N ASN A 88 -0.15 -1.33 16.06
CA ASN A 88 -1.34 -0.94 16.78
C ASN A 88 -2.42 -0.42 15.80
N LYS A 89 -3.52 0.11 16.31
CA LYS A 89 -4.67 0.53 15.49
C LYS A 89 -4.47 1.85 14.73
N GLY A 90 -3.31 2.48 14.85
CA GLY A 90 -3.07 3.80 14.27
C GLY A 90 -2.55 3.74 12.84
N ILE A 91 -2.94 4.74 12.06
CA ILE A 91 -2.35 5.07 10.77
C ILE A 91 -1.88 6.51 10.88
N GLY A 92 -0.57 6.73 10.70
CA GLY A 92 0.00 8.08 10.69
C GLY A 92 -0.11 8.70 9.33
N PHE A 93 -0.49 9.97 9.27
CA PHE A 93 -0.47 10.77 8.07
C PHE A 93 0.79 11.62 8.02
N PHE A 94 1.57 11.50 6.98
CA PHE A 94 2.76 12.28 6.69
C PHE A 94 2.51 13.14 5.46
N ARG A 95 2.48 14.47 5.65
CA ARG A 95 2.41 15.41 4.54
C ARG A 95 3.78 15.56 3.90
N ASN A 96 3.79 15.64 2.59
CA ASN A 96 4.98 16.05 1.87
C ASN A 96 5.11 17.58 1.92
N GLN A 97 6.01 18.08 2.74
CA GLN A 97 6.34 19.52 2.83
C GLN A 97 7.49 19.91 1.90
N GLY A 98 7.89 19.01 1.04
CA GLY A 98 8.95 19.20 0.07
C GLY A 98 8.41 19.58 -1.31
N THR A 99 8.74 18.77 -2.29
CA THR A 99 8.25 18.87 -3.67
C THR A 99 8.12 17.46 -4.24
N ARG A 100 7.43 17.34 -5.37
CA ARG A 100 7.28 16.06 -6.09
C ARG A 100 8.62 15.35 -6.32
N SER A 101 9.69 16.10 -6.59
CA SER A 101 11.03 15.53 -6.89
C SER A 101 12.00 15.52 -5.70
N LYS A 102 11.59 16.05 -4.56
CA LYS A 102 12.36 16.04 -3.30
C LYS A 102 11.40 15.98 -2.13
N PRO A 103 10.77 14.84 -1.89
CA PRO A 103 9.78 14.72 -0.84
C PRO A 103 10.40 14.90 0.54
N ASN A 104 9.68 15.58 1.40
CA ASN A 104 9.99 15.75 2.81
C ASN A 104 8.75 15.38 3.64
N PHE A 105 8.63 14.12 3.97
CA PHE A 105 7.48 13.58 4.70
C PHE A 105 7.54 13.99 6.17
N VAL A 106 6.59 14.81 6.59
CA VAL A 106 6.47 15.31 7.97
C VAL A 106 5.17 14.82 8.57
N LEU A 107 5.25 14.18 9.75
CA LEU A 107 4.07 13.67 10.45
C LEU A 107 3.11 14.83 10.77
N ASP A 108 1.87 14.71 10.30
CA ASP A 108 0.76 15.57 10.73
C ASP A 108 0.19 15.00 12.04
N GLU A 109 0.46 15.66 13.15
CA GLU A 109 0.02 15.20 14.48
C GLU A 109 -1.52 15.12 14.62
N ASN A 110 -2.25 15.86 13.81
CA ASN A 110 -3.72 15.84 13.79
C ASN A 110 -4.30 14.84 12.80
N GLY A 111 -3.44 14.23 11.97
CA GLY A 111 -3.83 13.33 10.88
C GLY A 111 -3.91 11.85 11.26
N TRP A 112 -3.96 11.51 12.54
CA TRP A 112 -4.05 10.11 12.96
C TRP A 112 -5.43 9.52 12.72
N ILE A 113 -5.46 8.40 11.97
CA ILE A 113 -6.66 7.58 11.79
C ILE A 113 -6.54 6.38 12.73
N THR A 114 -7.55 6.17 13.58
CA THR A 114 -7.57 5.04 14.51
C THR A 114 -8.60 4.02 14.07
N LEU A 115 -8.18 2.78 13.89
CA LEU A 115 -9.08 1.68 13.56
C LEU A 115 -10.02 1.38 14.72
N THR A 116 -11.28 1.14 14.41
CA THR A 116 -12.28 0.69 15.38
C THR A 116 -12.04 -0.75 15.83
N ARG A 117 -11.53 -1.59 14.90
CA ARG A 117 -11.24 -3.01 15.11
C ARG A 117 -9.86 -3.36 14.54
N GLY A 118 -9.33 -4.51 14.96
CA GLY A 118 -8.11 -5.06 14.41
C GLY A 118 -6.82 -4.38 14.90
N SER A 119 -5.73 -4.78 14.29
CA SER A 119 -4.37 -4.27 14.47
C SER A 119 -3.52 -4.62 13.25
N ASN A 120 -2.27 -4.19 13.18
CA ASN A 120 -1.44 -4.37 12.00
C ASN A 120 -2.08 -3.74 10.75
N SER A 121 -2.42 -2.46 10.89
CA SER A 121 -3.07 -1.71 9.82
C SER A 121 -2.24 -1.72 8.53
N ALA A 122 -2.92 -1.98 7.43
CA ALA A 122 -2.35 -2.07 6.10
C ALA A 122 -3.17 -1.18 5.15
N PRO A 123 -2.91 0.15 5.15
CA PRO A 123 -3.68 1.08 4.34
C PRO A 123 -3.38 0.92 2.85
N THR A 124 -4.38 1.20 2.03
CA THR A 124 -4.27 1.48 0.60
C THR A 124 -5.28 2.56 0.22
N LEU A 125 -4.91 3.40 -0.72
CA LEU A 125 -5.72 4.51 -1.21
C LEU A 125 -6.27 4.20 -2.59
N GLN A 126 -7.52 4.52 -2.84
CA GLN A 126 -8.18 4.40 -4.14
C GLN A 126 -9.39 5.33 -4.22
N ASP A 127 -9.52 6.10 -5.28
CA ASP A 127 -10.75 6.78 -5.64
C ASP A 127 -11.73 5.72 -6.16
N ILE A 128 -12.61 5.24 -5.26
CA ILE A 128 -13.44 4.07 -5.59
C ILE A 128 -14.84 4.47 -6.08
N ASP A 129 -15.29 5.68 -5.80
CA ASP A 129 -16.57 6.20 -6.28
C ASP A 129 -16.41 7.23 -7.42
N HIS A 130 -15.17 7.45 -7.86
CA HIS A 130 -14.79 8.32 -8.98
C HIS A 130 -15.23 9.77 -8.80
N ASP A 131 -15.20 10.27 -7.57
CA ASP A 131 -15.50 11.67 -7.26
C ASP A 131 -14.27 12.58 -7.34
N GLY A 132 -13.08 11.98 -7.51
CA GLY A 132 -11.79 12.65 -7.72
C GLY A 132 -10.97 12.78 -6.46
N ASP A 133 -11.44 12.29 -5.30
CA ASP A 133 -10.61 12.20 -4.11
C ASP A 133 -10.32 10.74 -3.72
N LEU A 134 -9.30 10.55 -2.91
CA LEU A 134 -8.85 9.21 -2.54
C LEU A 134 -9.54 8.72 -1.29
N ASP A 135 -10.20 7.58 -1.39
CA ASP A 135 -10.74 6.82 -0.27
C ASP A 135 -9.68 5.93 0.38
N LEU A 136 -9.95 5.47 1.60
CA LEU A 136 -9.03 4.66 2.38
C LEU A 136 -9.60 3.27 2.67
N PHE A 137 -8.88 2.25 2.25
CA PHE A 137 -9.11 0.87 2.63
C PHE A 137 -8.00 0.40 3.57
N VAL A 138 -8.35 -0.33 4.61
CA VAL A 138 -7.38 -0.78 5.59
C VAL A 138 -7.55 -2.26 5.87
N GLY A 139 -6.54 -3.03 5.46
CA GLY A 139 -6.41 -4.42 5.89
C GLY A 139 -5.90 -4.50 7.34
N GLU A 140 -6.23 -5.59 8.02
CA GLU A 140 -5.88 -5.74 9.42
C GLU A 140 -5.71 -7.21 9.85
N SER A 141 -5.44 -7.46 11.14
CA SER A 141 -5.00 -8.75 11.68
C SER A 141 -6.04 -9.87 11.62
N SER A 142 -7.34 -9.56 11.60
CA SER A 142 -8.39 -10.58 11.48
C SER A 142 -8.48 -11.16 10.06
N GLY A 143 -8.07 -10.41 9.06
CA GLY A 143 -8.21 -10.76 7.64
C GLY A 143 -9.37 -10.04 6.96
N GLU A 144 -10.09 -9.22 7.69
CA GLU A 144 -11.17 -8.35 7.20
C GLU A 144 -10.62 -7.05 6.61
N LEU A 145 -11.48 -6.24 5.98
CA LEU A 145 -11.16 -4.91 5.46
C LEU A 145 -12.04 -3.86 6.12
N ASN A 146 -11.43 -2.77 6.55
CA ASN A 146 -12.14 -1.55 6.90
C ASN A 146 -12.15 -0.62 5.68
N PHE A 147 -13.29 0.02 5.43
CA PHE A 147 -13.47 1.03 4.40
C PHE A 147 -13.86 2.36 5.02
N TYR A 148 -13.10 3.38 4.71
CA TYR A 148 -13.34 4.75 5.08
C TYR A 148 -13.50 5.57 3.81
N ARG A 149 -14.65 6.25 3.69
CA ARG A 149 -14.88 7.21 2.61
C ARG A 149 -14.23 8.54 2.97
N ASN A 150 -13.61 9.17 2.01
CA ASN A 150 -13.23 10.56 2.12
C ASN A 150 -14.48 11.43 1.91
N VAL A 151 -14.96 12.06 2.97
CA VAL A 151 -16.11 12.98 2.94
C VAL A 151 -15.64 14.43 2.97
N GLY A 152 -14.36 14.64 2.84
CA GLY A 152 -13.72 15.94 2.80
C GLY A 152 -13.63 16.49 1.38
N THR A 153 -12.43 16.77 0.96
CA THR A 153 -12.10 17.23 -0.39
C THR A 153 -10.70 16.75 -0.76
N THR A 154 -10.33 16.82 -2.04
CA THR A 154 -8.97 16.55 -2.52
C THR A 154 -7.88 17.33 -1.78
N LYS A 155 -8.20 18.47 -1.16
CA LYS A 155 -7.23 19.32 -0.43
C LYS A 155 -7.26 19.15 1.09
N ASN A 156 -8.36 18.65 1.62
CA ASN A 156 -8.54 18.46 3.05
C ASN A 156 -9.31 17.16 3.25
N PRO A 157 -8.63 16.01 3.23
CA PRO A 157 -9.27 14.72 3.38
C PRO A 157 -9.88 14.57 4.77
N SER A 158 -11.03 13.93 4.85
CA SER A 158 -11.72 13.59 6.08
C SER A 158 -12.31 12.21 5.96
N PHE A 159 -11.66 11.22 6.56
CA PHE A 159 -12.04 9.82 6.42
C PHE A 159 -13.10 9.41 7.45
N GLU A 160 -14.28 9.03 6.97
CA GLU A 160 -15.36 8.48 7.78
C GLU A 160 -15.52 6.99 7.57
N LEU A 161 -15.62 6.21 8.67
CA LEU A 161 -15.81 4.76 8.58
C LEU A 161 -17.18 4.43 7.98
N VAL A 162 -17.18 3.76 6.84
CA VAL A 162 -18.39 3.24 6.17
C VAL A 162 -18.63 1.80 6.59
N SER A 163 -17.57 0.98 6.64
CA SER A 163 -17.67 -0.44 7.00
C SER A 163 -16.40 -0.93 7.68
N ASP A 164 -16.51 -1.67 8.76
CA ASP A 164 -15.41 -2.41 9.39
C ASP A 164 -15.29 -3.86 8.88
N ARG A 165 -16.16 -4.25 7.92
CA ARG A 165 -16.20 -5.53 7.21
C ARG A 165 -16.61 -5.32 5.76
N PHE A 166 -15.85 -4.54 5.02
CA PHE A 166 -16.17 -4.19 3.64
C PHE A 166 -16.39 -5.41 2.76
N ALA A 167 -17.54 -5.44 2.06
CA ALA A 167 -17.99 -6.51 1.15
C ALA A 167 -17.96 -7.93 1.77
N ASP A 168 -18.06 -8.05 3.11
CA ASP A 168 -17.91 -9.31 3.86
C ASP A 168 -16.64 -10.11 3.50
N ILE A 169 -15.60 -9.39 3.04
CA ILE A 169 -14.32 -10.01 2.67
C ILE A 169 -13.58 -10.43 3.94
N ASP A 170 -13.20 -11.71 3.97
CA ASP A 170 -12.35 -12.30 5.01
C ASP A 170 -11.35 -13.26 4.35
N VAL A 171 -10.06 -12.93 4.43
CA VAL A 171 -8.97 -13.76 3.89
C VAL A 171 -8.34 -14.66 4.96
N GLY A 172 -8.95 -14.73 6.14
CA GLY A 172 -8.61 -15.58 7.26
C GLY A 172 -7.66 -14.95 8.26
N ARG A 173 -6.54 -14.40 7.85
CA ARG A 173 -5.59 -13.70 8.73
C ARG A 173 -4.76 -12.70 7.97
N ARG A 174 -4.71 -11.48 8.50
CA ARG A 174 -3.90 -10.36 8.01
C ARG A 174 -4.15 -10.09 6.53
N SER A 175 -5.05 -9.20 6.27
CA SER A 175 -5.32 -8.71 4.93
C SER A 175 -4.33 -7.61 4.53
N PHE A 176 -3.87 -7.67 3.27
CA PHE A 176 -3.00 -6.68 2.66
C PHE A 176 -3.60 -6.28 1.31
N PRO A 177 -4.50 -5.28 1.31
CA PRO A 177 -5.19 -4.86 0.09
C PRO A 177 -4.29 -4.04 -0.83
N THR A 178 -4.54 -4.14 -2.12
CA THR A 178 -4.06 -3.25 -3.17
C THR A 178 -5.03 -3.27 -4.34
N PHE A 179 -5.18 -2.15 -5.02
CA PHE A 179 -6.06 -2.01 -6.19
C PHE A 179 -5.24 -1.89 -7.47
N ALA A 180 -5.80 -2.39 -8.56
CA ALA A 180 -5.26 -2.19 -9.89
C ALA A 180 -6.36 -2.38 -10.94
N ASP A 181 -6.37 -1.55 -11.97
CA ASP A 181 -7.15 -1.80 -13.18
C ASP A 181 -6.31 -2.65 -14.14
N ILE A 182 -6.52 -3.98 -14.10
CA ILE A 182 -5.67 -4.93 -14.85
C ILE A 182 -6.05 -5.07 -16.32
N ASN A 183 -7.19 -4.53 -16.72
CA ASN A 183 -7.74 -4.68 -18.06
C ASN A 183 -8.01 -3.33 -18.76
N ALA A 184 -7.71 -2.21 -18.08
CA ALA A 184 -7.92 -0.84 -18.54
C ALA A 184 -9.39 -0.54 -18.89
N ASP A 185 -10.34 -1.09 -18.13
CA ASP A 185 -11.77 -0.83 -18.32
C ASP A 185 -12.31 0.30 -17.42
N GLY A 186 -11.43 0.89 -16.60
CA GLY A 186 -11.75 1.96 -15.67
C GLY A 186 -12.34 1.50 -14.35
N LYS A 187 -12.40 0.18 -14.11
CA LYS A 187 -12.76 -0.40 -12.82
C LYS A 187 -11.54 -1.01 -12.17
N TYR A 188 -11.60 -1.12 -10.87
CA TYR A 188 -10.46 -1.63 -10.12
C TYR A 188 -10.71 -3.05 -9.63
N GLU A 189 -9.78 -3.94 -9.93
CA GLU A 189 -9.69 -5.18 -9.20
C GLU A 189 -9.00 -4.96 -7.86
N LEU A 190 -9.59 -5.55 -6.82
CA LEU A 190 -9.03 -5.56 -5.47
C LEU A 190 -8.27 -6.86 -5.25
N PHE A 191 -6.97 -6.75 -5.01
CA PHE A 191 -6.09 -7.87 -4.66
C PHE A 191 -5.80 -7.84 -3.17
N ILE A 192 -5.92 -8.99 -2.52
CA ILE A 192 -5.69 -9.08 -1.08
C ILE A 192 -4.74 -10.21 -0.79
N GLY A 193 -3.56 -9.85 -0.30
CA GLY A 193 -2.62 -10.81 0.25
C GLY A 193 -2.98 -11.21 1.68
N SER A 194 -2.51 -12.37 2.11
CA SER A 194 -2.80 -12.92 3.44
C SER A 194 -1.58 -13.50 4.15
N GLU A 195 -1.71 -13.76 5.44
CA GLU A 195 -0.68 -14.44 6.23
C GLU A 195 -0.36 -15.84 5.70
N THR A 196 -1.30 -16.51 5.06
CA THR A 196 -1.09 -17.84 4.47
C THR A 196 -0.28 -17.81 3.17
N GLY A 197 0.02 -16.62 2.65
CA GLY A 197 0.72 -16.43 1.38
C GLY A 197 -0.19 -16.42 0.16
N LYS A 198 -1.49 -16.57 0.33
CA LYS A 198 -2.43 -16.46 -0.78
C LYS A 198 -2.67 -15.00 -1.15
N ILE A 199 -2.80 -14.74 -2.44
CA ILE A 199 -3.33 -13.49 -2.98
C ILE A 199 -4.65 -13.83 -3.65
N LEU A 200 -5.72 -13.24 -3.17
CA LEU A 200 -7.07 -13.37 -3.73
C LEU A 200 -7.38 -12.12 -4.55
N MET A 201 -8.17 -12.29 -5.59
CA MET A 201 -8.65 -11.18 -6.43
C MET A 201 -10.17 -11.08 -6.35
N TYR A 202 -10.63 -9.86 -6.27
CA TYR A 202 -12.06 -9.51 -6.30
C TYR A 202 -12.28 -8.50 -7.42
N ARG A 203 -13.32 -8.73 -8.22
CA ARG A 203 -13.74 -7.79 -9.27
C ARG A 203 -14.80 -6.86 -8.76
N GLU A 204 -14.71 -5.62 -9.15
CA GLU A 204 -15.76 -4.65 -8.92
C GLU A 204 -17.02 -5.05 -9.69
N GLU A 205 -18.13 -5.18 -8.96
CA GLU A 205 -19.47 -5.36 -9.55
C GLU A 205 -20.20 -4.01 -9.54
N ASN A 206 -20.75 -3.64 -10.68
CA ASN A 206 -21.56 -2.42 -10.78
C ASN A 206 -22.90 -2.65 -10.09
N SER A 207 -23.10 -2.05 -8.92
CA SER A 207 -24.43 -1.70 -8.45
C SER A 207 -24.64 -0.19 -8.64
N LYS A 208 -25.89 0.22 -8.94
CA LYS A 208 -26.20 1.64 -9.15
C LYS A 208 -26.15 2.48 -7.87
N GLU A 209 -25.98 1.85 -6.74
CA GLU A 209 -26.15 2.49 -5.42
C GLU A 209 -24.96 2.26 -4.46
N GLU A 210 -24.13 1.25 -4.71
CA GLU A 210 -23.02 0.91 -3.80
C GLU A 210 -21.92 0.14 -4.52
N VAL A 211 -20.65 0.50 -4.24
CA VAL A 211 -19.50 -0.23 -4.75
C VAL A 211 -19.42 -1.59 -4.06
N SER A 212 -19.43 -2.65 -4.83
CA SER A 212 -19.36 -4.03 -4.34
C SER A 212 -18.27 -4.81 -5.08
N PHE A 213 -17.74 -5.82 -4.42
CA PHE A 213 -16.67 -6.67 -4.95
C PHE A 213 -17.03 -8.14 -4.84
N LYS A 214 -16.74 -8.90 -5.90
CA LYS A 214 -16.96 -10.32 -5.94
C LYS A 214 -15.66 -11.09 -6.18
N HIS A 215 -15.44 -12.13 -5.38
CA HIS A 215 -14.29 -13.02 -5.52
C HIS A 215 -14.22 -13.63 -6.92
N ASP A 216 -13.05 -13.49 -7.57
CA ASP A 216 -12.75 -14.19 -8.82
C ASP A 216 -11.89 -15.44 -8.55
N PRO A 217 -12.49 -16.63 -8.57
CA PRO A 217 -11.77 -17.87 -8.29
C PRO A 217 -10.83 -18.30 -9.43
N ALA A 218 -10.90 -17.67 -10.60
CA ALA A 218 -10.00 -17.94 -11.71
C ALA A 218 -8.58 -17.41 -11.44
N PHE A 219 -8.46 -16.36 -10.61
CA PHE A 219 -7.18 -15.87 -10.16
C PHE A 219 -6.70 -16.67 -8.94
N SER A 220 -5.49 -17.19 -9.00
CA SER A 220 -4.87 -17.88 -7.86
C SER A 220 -3.35 -17.69 -7.92
N LEU A 221 -2.83 -16.93 -6.96
CA LEU A 221 -1.40 -16.79 -6.73
C LEU A 221 -1.09 -17.12 -5.28
N SER A 222 -0.10 -17.98 -5.05
CA SER A 222 0.31 -18.36 -3.71
C SER A 222 1.81 -18.25 -3.55
N LEU A 223 2.22 -17.57 -2.50
CA LEU A 223 3.60 -17.46 -2.03
C LEU A 223 3.82 -18.37 -0.81
N ASN A 224 5.08 -18.55 -0.40
CA ASN A 224 5.43 -19.41 0.72
C ASN A 224 5.17 -18.82 2.10
N ASN A 225 4.04 -18.23 2.40
CA ASN A 225 3.64 -17.46 3.58
C ASN A 225 3.87 -15.96 3.43
N TYR A 226 2.93 -15.19 3.98
CA TYR A 226 2.87 -13.73 3.96
C TYR A 226 3.00 -13.15 2.56
N ALA A 227 1.87 -12.92 1.94
CA ALA A 227 1.78 -12.13 0.74
C ALA A 227 1.41 -10.68 1.08
N THR A 228 2.24 -9.75 0.66
CA THR A 228 1.99 -8.31 0.76
C THR A 228 2.12 -7.70 -0.63
N PRO A 229 1.11 -7.91 -1.50
CA PRO A 229 1.22 -7.56 -2.91
C PRO A 229 1.25 -6.04 -3.11
N SER A 230 2.03 -5.62 -4.09
CA SER A 230 1.93 -4.34 -4.79
C SER A 230 1.83 -4.66 -6.27
N LEU A 231 0.87 -4.06 -6.96
CA LEU A 231 0.69 -4.22 -8.40
C LEU A 231 1.12 -2.94 -9.10
N VAL A 232 2.11 -3.07 -9.98
CA VAL A 232 2.73 -1.94 -10.66
C VAL A 232 3.41 -2.44 -11.93
N ASP A 233 3.38 -1.67 -13.00
CA ASP A 233 4.21 -1.90 -14.19
C ASP A 233 5.63 -1.37 -13.92
N ILE A 234 6.48 -2.23 -13.32
CA ILE A 234 7.82 -1.83 -12.86
C ILE A 234 8.83 -1.71 -13.99
N ASN A 235 8.53 -2.27 -15.14
CA ASN A 235 9.42 -2.31 -16.30
C ASN A 235 8.87 -1.56 -17.52
N ALA A 236 7.74 -0.86 -17.37
CA ALA A 236 7.05 -0.08 -18.39
C ALA A 236 6.77 -0.90 -19.69
N ASP A 237 6.41 -2.18 -19.53
CA ASP A 237 6.03 -3.04 -20.67
C ASP A 237 4.52 -3.01 -20.97
N GLY A 238 3.76 -2.23 -20.20
CA GLY A 238 2.32 -2.06 -20.30
C GLY A 238 1.52 -3.14 -19.58
N LYS A 239 2.17 -3.99 -18.79
CA LYS A 239 1.53 -5.02 -17.98
C LYS A 239 1.87 -4.84 -16.51
N LEU A 240 0.90 -5.11 -15.67
CA LEU A 240 1.12 -5.03 -14.23
C LEU A 240 1.91 -6.24 -13.73
N ASP A 241 2.94 -5.93 -12.97
CA ASP A 241 3.74 -6.90 -12.24
C ASP A 241 3.21 -7.05 -10.81
N VAL A 242 3.40 -8.22 -10.20
CA VAL A 242 3.12 -8.43 -8.79
C VAL A 242 4.44 -8.47 -8.02
N ILE A 243 4.63 -7.50 -7.15
CA ILE A 243 5.79 -7.47 -6.26
C ILE A 243 5.30 -7.70 -4.85
N SER A 244 5.85 -8.69 -4.16
CA SER A 244 5.38 -9.03 -2.82
C SER A 244 6.52 -9.29 -1.86
N GLY A 245 6.34 -8.77 -0.64
CA GLY A 245 7.18 -9.15 0.49
C GLY A 245 6.96 -10.61 0.90
N SER A 246 7.94 -11.20 1.57
CA SER A 246 7.92 -12.58 2.04
C SER A 246 8.43 -12.67 3.48
N ILE A 247 7.96 -13.68 4.21
CA ILE A 247 8.44 -13.97 5.58
C ILE A 247 9.92 -14.35 5.61
N SER A 248 10.43 -14.90 4.53
CA SER A 248 11.84 -15.27 4.41
C SER A 248 12.76 -14.06 4.20
N GLY A 249 12.18 -12.88 4.07
CA GLY A 249 12.87 -11.64 3.72
C GLY A 249 12.96 -11.43 2.21
N GLY A 250 13.23 -10.17 1.80
CA GLY A 250 13.31 -9.79 0.40
C GLY A 250 11.94 -9.56 -0.25
N LEU A 251 12.00 -9.17 -1.51
CA LEU A 251 10.85 -8.99 -2.39
C LEU A 251 10.89 -10.06 -3.49
N ILE A 252 9.73 -10.57 -3.85
CA ILE A 252 9.54 -11.53 -4.94
C ILE A 252 8.84 -10.78 -6.06
N PHE A 253 9.37 -10.88 -7.28
CA PHE A 253 8.85 -10.23 -8.47
C PHE A 253 8.22 -11.27 -9.38
N TYR A 254 6.97 -11.04 -9.78
CA TYR A 254 6.26 -11.80 -10.81
C TYR A 254 5.92 -10.86 -11.94
N TYR A 255 6.61 -10.98 -13.06
CA TYR A 255 6.37 -10.14 -14.23
C TYR A 255 5.08 -10.54 -14.95
N GLY A 256 4.28 -9.53 -15.33
CA GLY A 256 3.09 -9.68 -16.15
C GLY A 256 3.42 -10.32 -17.52
N ARG A 257 2.49 -11.12 -18.08
CA ARG A 257 2.69 -11.82 -19.36
C ARG A 257 1.55 -11.53 -20.33
#